data_04de34b0276226a51c9876dde9d332b3
#
_entry.id   04de34b0276226a51c9876dde9d332b3
#
_cell.length_a   1.000
_cell.length_b   1.000
_cell.length_c   1.000
_cell.angle_alpha   90.00
_cell.angle_beta   90.00
_cell.angle_gamma   90.00
#
_symmetry.space_group_name_H-M   'P 1'
#
loop_
_entity.id
_entity.type
_entity.pdbx_description
1 polymer ?
#
loop_
_entity_poly.entity_id
_entity_poly.type
_entity_poly.pdbx_seq_one_letter_code
_entity_poly.pdbx_strand_id
1 'polypeptide(L)'
;MFENLTEKFERAFKVLKGQGQISEINIAESLKEVRRALLDADVNFNTAKNFTNTVKDKAIGRNVLTAVSPGQLMVKICHEELKELMGGNEVEINLKGNPSIILMSGLQGSGKTTFTGKLGSYLKNKKNKKVLLVACDVYRPAAIDQLHVLGDQLGIEVFSNKEEKDPVRIANSAVQYAKSNSFNVVIVDTAGRLAIDEQMMDEIARVKTALNPSETLFVVDAMTGQDAVNTAKAFNDKINFDGVILTKLDGDTRGGAALTIKSVVNKPIKFVGTGEKMDAIDVFYPSRMADRILGMGDVVSLVEKAQEQYDEEEARKLQRKIMKDQFDFNDFLAQLNQIKKMGNVKDLMGMLPGMGKAMKDTDIPDDAFKGIEAIILSMTPKERANPGLLNTSRKTRLALGSGTNIMEVNKLIKQFDEMKKMMKMMSNPRAMASMMSQMKNSRGGAPN
;
A
#
# COMPACT_ATOMS: atom_id res chain seq x y z
N MET A 1 -5.25 -4.98 -5.15
CA MET A 1 -6.12 -4.09 -4.34
C MET A 1 -7.18 -3.48 -5.24
N PHE A 2 -8.46 -3.68 -4.96
CA PHE A 2 -9.63 -3.14 -5.68
C PHE A 2 -9.77 -3.52 -7.18
N GLU A 3 -9.03 -4.48 -7.70
CA GLU A 3 -8.98 -4.79 -9.14
C GLU A 3 -10.34 -5.09 -9.76
N ASN A 4 -11.16 -5.90 -9.07
CA ASN A 4 -12.50 -6.26 -9.52
C ASN A 4 -13.41 -5.02 -9.59
N LEU A 5 -13.36 -4.19 -8.55
CA LEU A 5 -14.14 -2.96 -8.48
C LEU A 5 -13.72 -1.96 -9.58
N THR A 6 -12.42 -1.77 -9.77
CA THR A 6 -11.84 -0.91 -10.81
C THR A 6 -12.30 -1.30 -12.20
N GLU A 7 -12.25 -2.61 -12.55
CA GLU A 7 -12.71 -3.08 -13.86
C GLU A 7 -14.19 -2.79 -14.13
N LYS A 8 -15.02 -2.95 -13.10
CA LYS A 8 -16.46 -2.69 -13.22
C LYS A 8 -16.76 -1.19 -13.36
N PHE A 9 -16.07 -0.32 -12.63
CA PHE A 9 -16.20 1.12 -12.80
C PHE A 9 -15.75 1.57 -14.19
N GLU A 10 -14.65 1.05 -14.69
CA GLU A 10 -14.20 1.37 -16.05
C GLU A 10 -15.23 0.93 -17.12
N ARG A 11 -15.89 -0.22 -16.94
CA ARG A 11 -16.95 -0.67 -17.83
C ARG A 11 -18.16 0.28 -17.79
N ALA A 12 -18.59 0.66 -16.57
CA ALA A 12 -19.71 1.58 -16.40
C ALA A 12 -19.45 2.94 -17.07
N PHE A 13 -18.21 3.46 -17.02
CA PHE A 13 -17.84 4.73 -17.65
C PHE A 13 -17.59 4.63 -19.17
N LYS A 14 -17.33 3.43 -19.70
CA LYS A 14 -17.19 3.24 -21.16
C LYS A 14 -18.49 3.56 -21.90
N VAL A 15 -19.65 3.32 -21.30
CA VAL A 15 -20.96 3.65 -21.86
C VAL A 15 -21.09 5.15 -22.10
N LEU A 16 -20.41 5.99 -21.32
CA LEU A 16 -20.42 7.45 -21.44
C LEU A 16 -19.34 8.00 -22.40
N LYS A 17 -18.36 7.16 -22.78
CA LYS A 17 -17.33 7.56 -23.76
C LYS A 17 -17.93 7.60 -25.16
N GLY A 18 -17.93 8.78 -25.77
CA GLY A 18 -18.43 8.98 -27.16
C GLY A 18 -19.79 9.66 -27.24
N GLN A 19 -20.41 9.97 -26.11
CA GLN A 19 -21.67 10.72 -26.08
C GLN A 19 -21.40 12.22 -25.91
N GLY A 20 -21.97 13.03 -26.80
CA GLY A 20 -21.74 14.50 -26.84
C GLY A 20 -22.49 15.27 -25.74
N GLN A 21 -23.50 14.66 -25.08
CA GLN A 21 -24.29 15.30 -24.03
C GLN A 21 -24.65 14.29 -22.95
N ILE A 22 -24.70 14.77 -21.69
CA ILE A 22 -25.24 14.03 -20.57
C ILE A 22 -26.76 14.05 -20.68
N SER A 23 -27.37 12.89 -20.96
CA SER A 23 -28.80 12.70 -20.84
C SER A 23 -29.12 11.97 -19.55
N GLU A 24 -30.33 12.21 -19.01
CA GLU A 24 -30.76 11.53 -17.77
C GLU A 24 -30.80 9.99 -17.95
N ILE A 25 -31.09 9.51 -19.16
CA ILE A 25 -31.12 8.09 -19.51
C ILE A 25 -29.72 7.47 -19.42
N ASN A 26 -28.72 8.14 -20.00
CA ASN A 26 -27.33 7.64 -20.05
C ASN A 26 -26.68 7.61 -18.67
N ILE A 27 -27.00 8.59 -17.82
CA ILE A 27 -26.56 8.63 -16.42
C ILE A 27 -27.20 7.46 -15.66
N ALA A 28 -28.50 7.24 -15.83
CA ALA A 28 -29.23 6.19 -15.10
C ALA A 28 -28.67 4.79 -15.41
N GLU A 29 -28.32 4.51 -16.68
CA GLU A 29 -27.73 3.24 -17.09
C GLU A 29 -26.31 3.06 -16.48
N SER A 30 -25.45 4.06 -16.60
CA SER A 30 -24.11 4.00 -16.00
C SER A 30 -24.15 3.87 -14.47
N LEU A 31 -25.07 4.57 -13.80
CA LEU A 31 -25.22 4.48 -12.34
C LEU A 31 -25.81 3.14 -11.89
N LYS A 32 -26.63 2.47 -12.73
CA LYS A 32 -27.08 1.11 -12.46
C LYS A 32 -25.89 0.14 -12.44
N GLU A 33 -24.97 0.26 -13.40
CA GLU A 33 -23.76 -0.57 -13.43
C GLU A 33 -22.80 -0.22 -12.28
N VAL A 34 -22.64 1.05 -11.93
CA VAL A 34 -21.86 1.49 -10.75
C VAL A 34 -22.45 0.89 -9.47
N ARG A 35 -23.77 0.96 -9.28
CA ARG A 35 -24.44 0.35 -8.11
C ARG A 35 -24.20 -1.15 -8.04
N ARG A 36 -24.33 -1.83 -9.18
CA ARG A 36 -24.04 -3.26 -9.27
C ARG A 36 -22.60 -3.58 -8.92
N ALA A 37 -21.66 -2.77 -9.42
CA ALA A 37 -20.25 -2.92 -9.08
C ALA A 37 -19.97 -2.80 -7.59
N LEU A 38 -20.60 -1.82 -6.91
CA LEU A 38 -20.50 -1.64 -5.47
C LEU A 38 -21.10 -2.82 -4.68
N LEU A 39 -22.27 -3.32 -5.10
CA LEU A 39 -22.90 -4.49 -4.45
C LEU A 39 -22.07 -5.76 -4.64
N ASP A 40 -21.53 -5.99 -5.83
CA ASP A 40 -20.64 -7.13 -6.12
C ASP A 40 -19.31 -7.02 -5.36
N ALA A 41 -18.94 -5.82 -4.91
CA ALA A 41 -17.80 -5.55 -4.04
C ALA A 41 -18.13 -5.67 -2.55
N ASP A 42 -19.27 -6.25 -2.19
CA ASP A 42 -19.76 -6.39 -0.80
C ASP A 42 -20.00 -5.04 -0.08
N VAL A 43 -20.29 -3.97 -0.81
CA VAL A 43 -20.71 -2.71 -0.21
C VAL A 43 -22.17 -2.83 0.24
N ASN A 44 -22.48 -2.33 1.44
CA ASN A 44 -23.85 -2.34 1.97
C ASN A 44 -24.85 -1.69 0.99
N PHE A 45 -26.01 -2.31 0.82
CA PHE A 45 -27.05 -1.89 -0.14
C PHE A 45 -27.44 -0.41 0.03
N ASN A 46 -27.68 0.04 1.27
CA ASN A 46 -28.07 1.43 1.54
C ASN A 46 -26.92 2.40 1.19
N THR A 47 -25.69 2.04 1.49
CA THR A 47 -24.49 2.81 1.14
C THR A 47 -24.36 2.93 -0.38
N ALA A 48 -24.47 1.83 -1.12
CA ALA A 48 -24.40 1.82 -2.58
C ALA A 48 -25.56 2.61 -3.23
N LYS A 49 -26.77 2.51 -2.67
CA LYS A 49 -27.94 3.28 -3.12
C LYS A 49 -27.76 4.78 -2.90
N ASN A 50 -27.34 5.17 -1.70
CA ASN A 50 -27.13 6.58 -1.36
C ASN A 50 -26.02 7.19 -2.23
N PHE A 51 -24.88 6.49 -2.39
CA PHE A 51 -23.81 6.88 -3.28
C PHE A 51 -24.31 7.20 -4.70
N THR A 52 -25.02 6.24 -5.31
CA THR A 52 -25.50 6.43 -6.69
C THR A 52 -26.55 7.52 -6.83
N ASN A 53 -27.39 7.73 -5.82
CA ASN A 53 -28.35 8.84 -5.81
C ASN A 53 -27.63 10.18 -5.71
N THR A 54 -26.67 10.33 -4.80
CA THR A 54 -25.88 11.57 -4.65
C THR A 54 -25.09 11.88 -5.93
N VAL A 55 -24.49 10.87 -6.57
CA VAL A 55 -23.81 11.03 -7.86
C VAL A 55 -24.80 11.49 -8.94
N LYS A 56 -26.01 10.90 -8.99
CA LYS A 56 -27.06 11.31 -9.92
C LYS A 56 -27.42 12.79 -9.74
N ASP A 57 -27.72 13.18 -8.52
CA ASP A 57 -28.16 14.55 -8.21
C ASP A 57 -27.08 15.58 -8.54
N LYS A 58 -25.80 15.27 -8.24
CA LYS A 58 -24.67 16.13 -8.59
C LYS A 58 -24.41 16.19 -10.09
N ALA A 59 -24.66 15.12 -10.83
CA ALA A 59 -24.47 15.07 -12.28
C ALA A 59 -25.54 15.86 -13.04
N ILE A 60 -26.82 15.77 -12.61
CA ILE A 60 -27.95 16.48 -13.25
C ILE A 60 -27.87 17.99 -12.96
N GLY A 61 -27.43 18.39 -11.77
CA GLY A 61 -27.39 19.80 -11.34
C GLY A 61 -26.24 20.64 -11.93
N ARG A 62 -25.31 20.03 -12.63
CA ARG A 62 -24.15 20.74 -13.21
C ARG A 62 -24.33 20.92 -14.71
N ASN A 63 -24.41 22.20 -15.16
CA ASN A 63 -24.22 22.52 -16.57
C ASN A 63 -22.84 22.03 -17.01
N VAL A 64 -22.79 21.15 -17.99
CA VAL A 64 -21.54 20.67 -18.57
C VAL A 64 -20.85 21.86 -19.23
N LEU A 65 -19.79 22.34 -18.60
CA LEU A 65 -18.91 23.30 -19.25
C LEU A 65 -18.42 22.68 -20.56
N THR A 66 -18.54 23.40 -21.66
CA THR A 66 -18.25 22.98 -23.03
C THR A 66 -16.83 22.38 -23.25
N ALA A 67 -15.96 22.47 -22.25
CA ALA A 67 -14.57 22.01 -22.31
C ALA A 67 -14.33 20.60 -21.70
N VAL A 68 -15.30 19.96 -21.06
CA VAL A 68 -15.11 18.67 -20.35
C VAL A 68 -16.10 17.64 -20.90
N SER A 69 -15.61 16.43 -21.24
CA SER A 69 -16.49 15.37 -21.72
C SER A 69 -17.41 14.85 -20.59
N PRO A 70 -18.64 14.39 -20.92
CA PRO A 70 -19.56 13.81 -19.96
C PRO A 70 -18.96 12.71 -19.09
N GLY A 71 -18.14 11.84 -19.67
CA GLY A 71 -17.46 10.77 -18.94
C GLY A 71 -16.42 11.29 -17.95
N GLN A 72 -15.68 12.35 -18.28
CA GLN A 72 -14.71 12.96 -17.36
C GLN A 72 -15.40 13.63 -16.17
N LEU A 73 -16.53 14.31 -16.41
CA LEU A 73 -17.31 14.91 -15.33
C LEU A 73 -17.86 13.83 -14.38
N MET A 74 -18.37 12.72 -14.93
CA MET A 74 -18.86 11.60 -14.11
C MET A 74 -17.75 10.97 -13.27
N VAL A 75 -16.57 10.74 -13.84
CA VAL A 75 -15.40 10.22 -13.11
C VAL A 75 -15.03 11.17 -11.96
N LYS A 76 -15.01 12.49 -12.22
CA LYS A 76 -14.72 13.48 -11.17
C LYS A 76 -15.76 13.45 -10.05
N ILE A 77 -17.05 13.41 -10.36
CA ILE A 77 -18.12 13.34 -9.35
C ILE A 77 -17.99 12.04 -8.54
N CYS A 78 -17.78 10.90 -9.21
CA CYS A 78 -17.59 9.63 -8.51
C CYS A 78 -16.34 9.64 -7.61
N HIS A 79 -15.25 10.28 -8.04
CA HIS A 79 -14.04 10.43 -7.23
C HIS A 79 -14.33 11.22 -5.95
N GLU A 80 -14.99 12.38 -6.08
CA GLU A 80 -15.37 13.21 -4.94
C GLU A 80 -16.26 12.43 -3.96
N GLU A 81 -17.26 11.70 -4.47
CA GLU A 81 -18.18 10.90 -3.63
C GLU A 81 -17.51 9.68 -2.99
N LEU A 82 -16.62 8.97 -3.70
CA LEU A 82 -15.82 7.89 -3.12
C LEU A 82 -14.91 8.40 -2.00
N LYS A 83 -14.27 9.54 -2.23
CA LYS A 83 -13.45 10.21 -1.22
C LYS A 83 -14.27 10.53 0.03
N GLU A 84 -15.43 11.15 -0.11
CA GLU A 84 -16.32 11.51 1.00
C GLU A 84 -16.86 10.26 1.72
N LEU A 85 -17.24 9.22 0.97
CA LEU A 85 -17.72 7.96 1.52
C LEU A 85 -16.67 7.29 2.43
N MET A 86 -15.39 7.42 2.08
CA MET A 86 -14.26 6.89 2.85
C MET A 86 -13.78 7.82 3.98
N GLY A 87 -14.36 9.00 4.13
CA GLY A 87 -14.06 9.92 5.24
C GLY A 87 -13.51 11.28 4.86
N GLY A 88 -13.45 11.60 3.58
CA GLY A 88 -13.03 12.90 3.05
C GLY A 88 -11.52 13.11 3.09
N ASN A 89 -10.96 13.32 4.27
CA ASN A 89 -9.53 13.55 4.46
C ASN A 89 -8.89 12.49 5.36
N GLU A 90 -7.56 12.41 5.31
CA GLU A 90 -6.80 11.60 6.24
C GLU A 90 -6.98 12.10 7.68
N VAL A 91 -6.94 11.16 8.63
CA VAL A 91 -7.01 11.47 10.06
C VAL A 91 -5.77 10.90 10.74
N GLU A 92 -4.92 11.79 11.25
CA GLU A 92 -3.72 11.39 11.96
C GLU A 92 -4.02 10.63 13.26
N ILE A 93 -3.07 9.79 13.65
CA ILE A 93 -3.10 9.11 14.94
C ILE A 93 -2.90 10.13 16.09
N ASN A 94 -3.68 9.99 17.15
CA ASN A 94 -3.59 10.87 18.31
C ASN A 94 -2.45 10.40 19.25
N LEU A 95 -1.37 11.15 19.27
CA LEU A 95 -0.18 10.89 20.11
C LEU A 95 -0.10 11.85 21.31
N LYS A 96 -1.23 12.29 21.85
CA LYS A 96 -1.25 13.13 23.04
C LYS A 96 -0.96 12.29 24.30
N GLY A 97 -0.23 12.91 25.24
CA GLY A 97 0.18 12.24 26.49
C GLY A 97 1.67 11.88 26.51
N ASN A 98 2.18 11.58 27.70
CA ASN A 98 3.57 11.17 27.90
C ASN A 98 3.65 10.07 28.97
N PRO A 99 3.72 8.79 28.58
CA PRO A 99 3.62 8.28 27.22
C PRO A 99 2.20 8.41 26.63
N SER A 100 2.09 8.50 25.31
CA SER A 100 0.84 8.26 24.60
C SER A 100 0.50 6.78 24.65
N ILE A 101 -0.75 6.44 24.94
CA ILE A 101 -1.20 5.05 25.03
C ILE A 101 -2.12 4.74 23.86
N ILE A 102 -1.76 3.71 23.10
CA ILE A 102 -2.53 3.19 21.96
C ILE A 102 -3.03 1.80 22.33
N LEU A 103 -4.34 1.60 22.31
CA LEU A 103 -4.95 0.30 22.57
C LEU A 103 -5.37 -0.36 21.25
N MET A 104 -4.86 -1.57 20.99
CA MET A 104 -5.21 -2.37 19.82
C MET A 104 -6.33 -3.34 20.17
N SER A 105 -7.43 -3.34 19.40
CA SER A 105 -8.58 -4.22 19.60
C SER A 105 -9.02 -4.90 18.30
N GLY A 106 -9.74 -6.01 18.37
CA GLY A 106 -10.26 -6.73 17.19
C GLY A 106 -10.28 -8.25 17.39
N LEU A 107 -10.83 -8.98 16.43
CA LEU A 107 -10.95 -10.45 16.50
C LEU A 107 -9.59 -11.15 16.31
N GLN A 108 -9.55 -12.43 16.66
CA GLN A 108 -8.42 -13.31 16.36
C GLN A 108 -8.25 -13.43 14.83
N GLY A 109 -7.01 -13.45 14.36
CA GLY A 109 -6.71 -13.53 12.93
C GLY A 109 -6.87 -12.23 12.15
N SER A 110 -7.37 -11.14 12.78
CA SER A 110 -7.45 -9.81 12.14
C SER A 110 -6.09 -9.14 11.93
N GLY A 111 -4.99 -9.71 12.42
CA GLY A 111 -3.65 -9.17 12.25
C GLY A 111 -3.21 -8.17 13.32
N LYS A 112 -3.87 -8.10 14.49
CA LYS A 112 -3.53 -7.16 15.59
C LYS A 112 -2.05 -7.19 15.97
N THR A 113 -1.54 -8.34 16.39
CA THR A 113 -0.16 -8.49 16.86
C THR A 113 0.86 -8.10 15.79
N THR A 114 0.64 -8.54 14.55
CA THR A 114 1.50 -8.14 13.42
C THR A 114 1.42 -6.64 13.17
N PHE A 115 0.21 -6.07 13.22
CA PHE A 115 0.03 -4.63 13.00
C PHE A 115 0.56 -3.79 14.16
N THR A 116 0.53 -4.30 15.39
CA THR A 116 1.19 -3.70 16.55
C THR A 116 2.68 -3.50 16.30
N GLY A 117 3.36 -4.52 15.75
CA GLY A 117 4.75 -4.40 15.31
C GLY A 117 4.95 -3.38 14.20
N LYS A 118 4.11 -3.42 13.14
CA LYS A 118 4.17 -2.47 12.03
C LYS A 118 3.97 -1.02 12.48
N LEU A 119 2.97 -0.77 13.32
CA LEU A 119 2.68 0.55 13.87
C LEU A 119 3.83 1.04 14.76
N GLY A 120 4.41 0.14 15.57
CA GLY A 120 5.59 0.43 16.36
C GLY A 120 6.77 0.86 15.50
N SER A 121 7.05 0.12 14.43
CA SER A 121 8.10 0.45 13.45
C SER A 121 7.83 1.79 12.75
N TYR A 122 6.61 2.03 12.33
CA TYR A 122 6.20 3.31 11.73
C TYR A 122 6.43 4.49 12.67
N LEU A 123 5.99 4.38 13.92
CA LEU A 123 6.15 5.45 14.91
C LEU A 123 7.63 5.69 15.29
N LYS A 124 8.43 4.62 15.37
CA LYS A 124 9.87 4.72 15.61
C LYS A 124 10.58 5.40 14.44
N ASN A 125 10.37 4.93 13.22
CA ASN A 125 11.16 5.33 12.05
C ASN A 125 10.66 6.61 11.37
N LYS A 126 9.33 6.82 11.32
CA LYS A 126 8.72 7.97 10.62
C LYS A 126 8.36 9.13 11.56
N LYS A 127 8.07 8.82 12.83
CA LYS A 127 7.68 9.85 13.82
C LYS A 127 8.74 10.04 14.92
N ASN A 128 9.89 9.37 14.84
CA ASN A 128 11.01 9.44 15.80
C ASN A 128 10.55 9.25 17.26
N LYS A 129 9.67 8.27 17.52
CA LYS A 129 9.17 7.98 18.86
C LYS A 129 9.91 6.79 19.48
N LYS A 130 10.19 6.87 20.79
CA LYS A 130 10.63 5.72 21.57
C LYS A 130 9.38 4.92 21.98
N VAL A 131 9.20 3.73 21.39
CA VAL A 131 7.98 2.91 21.47
C VAL A 131 8.22 1.71 22.37
N LEU A 132 7.25 1.40 23.24
CA LEU A 132 7.13 0.16 23.99
C LEU A 132 5.93 -0.63 23.49
N LEU A 133 6.12 -1.90 23.12
CA LEU A 133 5.04 -2.82 22.83
C LEU A 133 4.66 -3.58 24.10
N VAL A 134 3.37 -3.85 24.30
CA VAL A 134 2.87 -4.53 25.51
C VAL A 134 2.03 -5.73 25.11
N ALA A 135 2.42 -6.91 25.59
CA ALA A 135 1.72 -8.16 25.34
C ALA A 135 0.65 -8.40 26.41
N CYS A 136 -0.63 -8.13 26.09
CA CYS A 136 -1.77 -8.38 26.97
C CYS A 136 -2.67 -9.53 26.49
N ASP A 137 -2.24 -10.38 25.53
CA ASP A 137 -2.95 -11.62 25.17
C ASP A 137 -2.55 -12.75 26.15
N VAL A 138 -3.14 -12.73 27.33
CA VAL A 138 -2.84 -13.68 28.41
C VAL A 138 -3.35 -15.10 28.15
N TYR A 139 -4.20 -15.28 27.15
CA TYR A 139 -4.80 -16.58 26.81
C TYR A 139 -3.96 -17.39 25.85
N ARG A 140 -3.04 -16.74 25.12
CA ARG A 140 -2.22 -17.37 24.09
C ARG A 140 -0.73 -17.08 24.30
N PRO A 141 -0.01 -17.95 25.01
CA PRO A 141 1.43 -17.78 25.21
C PRO A 141 2.21 -17.56 23.91
N ALA A 142 1.82 -18.26 22.83
CA ALA A 142 2.44 -18.09 21.52
C ALA A 142 2.28 -16.66 20.95
N ALA A 143 1.20 -15.94 21.30
CA ALA A 143 1.04 -14.53 20.84
C ALA A 143 2.01 -13.59 21.57
N ILE A 144 2.29 -13.86 22.85
CA ILE A 144 3.30 -13.13 23.63
C ILE A 144 4.68 -13.35 22.99
N ASP A 145 5.04 -14.60 22.72
CA ASP A 145 6.32 -14.95 22.11
C ASP A 145 6.44 -14.36 20.70
N GLN A 146 5.35 -14.37 19.93
CA GLN A 146 5.30 -13.73 18.61
C GLN A 146 5.59 -12.23 18.69
N LEU A 147 5.01 -11.51 19.67
CA LEU A 147 5.26 -10.08 19.84
C LEU A 147 6.72 -9.80 20.21
N HIS A 148 7.35 -10.66 21.04
CA HIS A 148 8.78 -10.57 21.35
C HIS A 148 9.65 -10.76 20.10
N VAL A 149 9.39 -11.78 19.29
CA VAL A 149 10.10 -12.01 18.03
C VAL A 149 10.00 -10.78 17.11
N LEU A 150 8.80 -10.19 17.00
CA LEU A 150 8.61 -8.96 16.22
C LEU A 150 9.37 -7.78 16.82
N GLY A 151 9.35 -7.63 18.15
CA GLY A 151 10.11 -6.59 18.86
C GLY A 151 11.60 -6.69 18.60
N ASP A 152 12.17 -7.87 18.70
CA ASP A 152 13.59 -8.13 18.43
C ASP A 152 13.96 -7.81 17.00
N GLN A 153 13.16 -8.25 16.02
CA GLN A 153 13.36 -7.95 14.59
C GLN A 153 13.35 -6.46 14.28
N LEU A 154 12.53 -5.69 14.99
CA LEU A 154 12.35 -4.26 14.78
C LEU A 154 13.23 -3.39 15.71
N GLY A 155 13.94 -4.03 16.65
CA GLY A 155 14.68 -3.33 17.70
C GLY A 155 13.75 -2.46 18.56
N ILE A 156 12.56 -2.97 18.92
CA ILE A 156 11.56 -2.31 19.75
C ILE A 156 11.36 -3.16 21.00
N GLU A 157 11.43 -2.55 22.16
CA GLU A 157 11.28 -3.24 23.44
C GLU A 157 9.84 -3.70 23.66
N VAL A 158 9.70 -4.93 24.21
CA VAL A 158 8.41 -5.54 24.49
C VAL A 158 8.28 -5.79 25.99
N PHE A 159 7.23 -5.28 26.60
CA PHE A 159 6.86 -5.57 27.98
C PHE A 159 5.86 -6.72 28.03
N SER A 160 6.14 -7.72 28.85
CA SER A 160 5.22 -8.84 29.12
C SER A 160 5.36 -9.32 30.55
N ASN A 161 4.30 -9.91 31.08
CA ASN A 161 4.35 -10.64 32.35
C ASN A 161 3.57 -11.94 32.18
N LYS A 162 4.26 -13.07 32.09
CA LYS A 162 3.65 -14.40 31.86
C LYS A 162 2.98 -14.98 33.15
N GLU A 163 3.31 -14.46 34.31
CA GLU A 163 2.75 -14.92 35.58
C GLU A 163 1.41 -14.24 35.90
N GLU A 164 1.24 -13.00 35.46
CA GLU A 164 0.00 -12.24 35.65
C GLU A 164 -1.06 -12.64 34.60
N LYS A 165 -2.28 -12.86 35.08
CA LYS A 165 -3.44 -13.26 34.25
C LYS A 165 -4.43 -12.13 34.03
N ASP A 166 -4.28 -11.00 34.70
CA ASP A 166 -5.14 -9.83 34.49
C ASP A 166 -4.48 -8.84 33.51
N PRO A 167 -5.02 -8.71 32.30
CA PRO A 167 -4.47 -7.79 31.29
C PRO A 167 -4.47 -6.34 31.74
N VAL A 168 -5.38 -5.95 32.65
CA VAL A 168 -5.42 -4.58 33.21
C VAL A 168 -4.17 -4.32 34.07
N ARG A 169 -3.75 -5.28 34.89
CA ARG A 169 -2.55 -5.16 35.73
C ARG A 169 -1.29 -5.13 34.87
N ILE A 170 -1.20 -5.99 33.85
CA ILE A 170 -0.07 -6.00 32.92
C ILE A 170 0.07 -4.63 32.24
N ALA A 171 -1.04 -4.11 31.71
CA ALA A 171 -1.06 -2.86 30.99
C ALA A 171 -0.69 -1.66 31.89
N ASN A 172 -1.21 -1.59 33.10
CA ASN A 172 -0.85 -0.54 34.07
C ASN A 172 0.64 -0.61 34.46
N SER A 173 1.18 -1.81 34.72
CA SER A 173 2.59 -2.01 35.01
C SER A 173 3.48 -1.58 33.86
N ALA A 174 3.06 -1.88 32.61
CA ALA A 174 3.75 -1.44 31.40
C ALA A 174 3.78 0.08 31.25
N VAL A 175 2.68 0.76 31.56
CA VAL A 175 2.63 2.25 31.52
C VAL A 175 3.55 2.86 32.58
N GLN A 176 3.63 2.28 33.77
CA GLN A 176 4.57 2.73 34.80
C GLN A 176 6.01 2.50 34.36
N TYR A 177 6.30 1.32 33.82
CA TYR A 177 7.61 1.01 33.24
C TYR A 177 7.99 1.98 32.14
N ALA A 178 7.05 2.29 31.23
CA ALA A 178 7.26 3.24 30.15
C ALA A 178 7.61 4.65 30.66
N LYS A 179 6.93 5.12 31.72
CA LYS A 179 7.23 6.42 32.34
C LYS A 179 8.63 6.44 32.95
N SER A 180 9.01 5.40 33.68
CA SER A 180 10.34 5.30 34.33
C SER A 180 11.49 5.21 33.32
N ASN A 181 11.25 4.66 32.12
CA ASN A 181 12.24 4.47 31.09
C ASN A 181 12.14 5.47 29.92
N SER A 182 11.36 6.55 30.08
CA SER A 182 11.21 7.63 29.12
C SER A 182 10.74 7.16 27.72
N PHE A 183 9.80 6.23 27.65
CA PHE A 183 9.11 5.90 26.40
C PHE A 183 8.10 6.97 26.06
N ASN A 184 7.99 7.29 24.76
CA ASN A 184 7.04 8.29 24.27
C ASN A 184 5.67 7.70 23.98
N VAL A 185 5.65 6.42 23.55
CA VAL A 185 4.45 5.71 23.10
C VAL A 185 4.44 4.30 23.68
N VAL A 186 3.26 3.88 24.12
CA VAL A 186 2.96 2.52 24.56
C VAL A 186 1.87 1.96 23.64
N ILE A 187 2.12 0.83 22.99
CA ILE A 187 1.13 0.15 22.15
C ILE A 187 0.74 -1.16 22.85
N VAL A 188 -0.52 -1.27 23.24
CA VAL A 188 -1.05 -2.41 23.99
C VAL A 188 -1.76 -3.36 23.03
N ASP A 189 -1.17 -4.55 22.81
CA ASP A 189 -1.74 -5.63 22.02
C ASP A 189 -2.64 -6.50 22.92
N THR A 190 -3.95 -6.49 22.65
CA THR A 190 -4.94 -7.24 23.45
C THR A 190 -5.26 -8.59 22.84
N ALA A 191 -5.82 -9.47 23.66
CA ALA A 191 -6.36 -10.74 23.21
C ALA A 191 -7.43 -10.54 22.12
N GLY A 192 -7.52 -11.52 21.21
CA GLY A 192 -8.63 -11.64 20.28
C GLY A 192 -9.22 -13.04 20.35
N ARG A 193 -10.52 -13.15 20.25
CA ARG A 193 -11.23 -14.42 20.12
C ARG A 193 -11.76 -14.62 18.72
N LEU A 194 -12.13 -15.84 18.37
CA LEU A 194 -12.64 -16.19 17.03
C LEU A 194 -13.99 -15.54 16.72
N ALA A 195 -14.78 -15.27 17.76
CA ALA A 195 -16.08 -14.62 17.63
C ALA A 195 -16.23 -13.54 18.70
N ILE A 196 -17.17 -12.63 18.47
CA ILE A 196 -17.54 -11.61 19.45
C ILE A 196 -18.26 -12.33 20.60
N ASP A 197 -17.70 -12.24 21.79
CA ASP A 197 -18.32 -12.68 23.03
C ASP A 197 -18.30 -11.59 24.09
N GLU A 198 -19.24 -11.66 25.02
CA GLU A 198 -19.44 -10.63 26.04
C GLU A 198 -18.23 -10.50 26.99
N GLN A 199 -17.60 -11.62 27.33
CA GLN A 199 -16.45 -11.67 28.21
C GLN A 199 -15.24 -10.92 27.62
N MET A 200 -14.93 -11.15 26.34
CA MET A 200 -13.86 -10.46 25.64
C MET A 200 -14.14 -8.96 25.55
N MET A 201 -15.38 -8.61 25.22
CA MET A 201 -15.77 -7.21 25.08
C MET A 201 -15.68 -6.45 26.40
N ASP A 202 -16.08 -7.09 27.52
CA ASP A 202 -15.95 -6.53 28.86
C ASP A 202 -14.49 -6.41 29.29
N GLU A 203 -13.64 -7.38 28.94
CA GLU A 203 -12.21 -7.31 29.22
C GLU A 203 -11.55 -6.12 28.51
N ILE A 204 -11.79 -5.96 27.22
CA ILE A 204 -11.25 -4.82 26.45
C ILE A 204 -11.78 -3.49 27.02
N ALA A 205 -13.06 -3.43 27.38
CA ALA A 205 -13.65 -2.24 27.98
C ALA A 205 -13.00 -1.89 29.34
N ARG A 206 -12.69 -2.90 30.18
CA ARG A 206 -11.96 -2.70 31.45
C ARG A 206 -10.54 -2.19 31.21
N VAL A 207 -9.82 -2.79 30.26
CA VAL A 207 -8.46 -2.32 29.89
C VAL A 207 -8.52 -0.87 29.38
N LYS A 208 -9.46 -0.56 28.49
CA LYS A 208 -9.68 0.81 27.98
C LYS A 208 -9.94 1.80 29.11
N THR A 209 -10.87 1.46 30.00
CA THR A 209 -11.23 2.35 31.12
C THR A 209 -10.04 2.58 32.06
N ALA A 210 -9.27 1.53 32.38
CA ALA A 210 -8.13 1.62 33.27
C ALA A 210 -6.96 2.43 32.70
N LEU A 211 -6.70 2.31 31.39
CA LEU A 211 -5.60 2.99 30.73
C LEU A 211 -5.92 4.40 30.27
N ASN A 212 -7.19 4.69 30.04
CA ASN A 212 -7.65 5.92 29.37
C ASN A 212 -6.77 6.28 28.16
N PRO A 213 -6.71 5.39 27.13
CA PRO A 213 -5.78 5.54 26.02
C PRO A 213 -6.04 6.81 25.23
N SER A 214 -4.99 7.42 24.70
CA SER A 214 -5.08 8.55 23.77
C SER A 214 -5.69 8.12 22.42
N GLU A 215 -5.57 6.83 22.08
CA GLU A 215 -6.11 6.25 20.86
C GLU A 215 -6.50 4.79 21.07
N THR A 216 -7.71 4.42 20.69
CA THR A 216 -8.17 3.02 20.63
C THR A 216 -8.39 2.67 19.17
N LEU A 217 -7.63 1.71 18.64
CA LEU A 217 -7.68 1.30 17.25
C LEU A 217 -8.32 -0.08 17.10
N PHE A 218 -9.31 -0.15 16.23
CA PHE A 218 -9.96 -1.40 15.87
C PHE A 218 -9.30 -1.98 14.61
N VAL A 219 -8.75 -3.19 14.75
CA VAL A 219 -8.04 -3.90 13.68
C VAL A 219 -8.96 -4.95 13.07
N VAL A 220 -9.18 -4.87 11.78
CA VAL A 220 -10.06 -5.79 11.05
C VAL A 220 -9.46 -6.22 9.72
N ASP A 221 -9.74 -7.46 9.33
CA ASP A 221 -9.34 -8.04 8.05
C ASP A 221 -10.25 -7.52 6.95
N ALA A 222 -9.70 -6.79 5.97
CA ALA A 222 -10.46 -6.22 4.85
C ALA A 222 -11.08 -7.30 3.96
N MET A 223 -10.50 -8.50 3.90
CA MET A 223 -10.97 -9.59 3.06
C MET A 223 -12.30 -10.20 3.55
N THR A 224 -12.71 -9.94 4.79
CA THR A 224 -13.97 -10.46 5.35
C THR A 224 -15.20 -9.67 4.90
N GLY A 225 -15.03 -8.62 4.08
CA GLY A 225 -16.12 -7.89 3.45
C GLY A 225 -17.14 -7.33 4.44
N GLN A 226 -18.43 -7.71 4.32
CA GLN A 226 -19.50 -7.22 5.18
C GLN A 226 -19.34 -7.66 6.65
N ASP A 227 -18.71 -8.80 6.92
CA ASP A 227 -18.46 -9.25 8.31
C ASP A 227 -17.49 -8.32 9.03
N ALA A 228 -16.54 -7.71 8.32
CA ALA A 228 -15.69 -6.65 8.88
C ALA A 228 -16.54 -5.48 9.40
N VAL A 229 -17.56 -5.09 8.66
CA VAL A 229 -18.46 -3.97 8.99
C VAL A 229 -19.32 -4.32 10.20
N ASN A 230 -19.91 -5.52 10.23
CA ASN A 230 -20.74 -6.00 11.34
C ASN A 230 -19.91 -6.08 12.65
N THR A 231 -18.70 -6.60 12.54
CA THR A 231 -17.74 -6.67 13.66
C THR A 231 -17.37 -5.29 14.14
N ALA A 232 -17.05 -4.36 13.24
CA ALA A 232 -16.73 -2.97 13.58
C ALA A 232 -17.87 -2.30 14.33
N LYS A 233 -19.13 -2.52 13.91
CA LYS A 233 -20.30 -1.98 14.60
C LYS A 233 -20.40 -2.51 16.03
N ALA A 234 -20.32 -3.82 16.25
CA ALA A 234 -20.42 -4.40 17.58
C ALA A 234 -19.31 -3.91 18.52
N PHE A 235 -18.06 -3.80 18.03
CA PHE A 235 -16.97 -3.22 18.80
C PHE A 235 -17.18 -1.74 19.09
N ASN A 236 -17.66 -0.95 18.11
CA ASN A 236 -17.92 0.45 18.32
C ASN A 236 -19.02 0.71 19.36
N ASP A 237 -20.09 -0.07 19.33
CA ASP A 237 -21.19 0.04 20.28
C ASP A 237 -20.74 -0.22 21.72
N LYS A 238 -19.76 -1.13 21.94
CA LYS A 238 -19.28 -1.50 23.28
C LYS A 238 -18.10 -0.67 23.77
N ILE A 239 -17.09 -0.45 22.93
CA ILE A 239 -15.85 0.20 23.34
C ILE A 239 -15.63 1.59 22.72
N ASN A 240 -16.48 2.03 21.79
CA ASN A 240 -16.38 3.32 21.13
C ASN A 240 -14.94 3.67 20.73
N PHE A 241 -14.34 2.87 19.84
CA PHE A 241 -12.97 3.07 19.37
C PHE A 241 -12.81 4.38 18.58
N ASP A 242 -11.57 4.85 18.39
CA ASP A 242 -11.28 6.16 17.78
C ASP A 242 -10.96 6.06 16.29
N GLY A 243 -10.47 4.91 15.85
CA GLY A 243 -10.12 4.69 14.44
C GLY A 243 -10.03 3.22 14.08
N VAL A 244 -10.02 2.97 12.77
CA VAL A 244 -9.98 1.63 12.17
C VAL A 244 -8.66 1.41 11.46
N ILE A 245 -8.16 0.19 11.55
CA ILE A 245 -7.04 -0.33 10.77
C ILE A 245 -7.57 -1.45 9.89
N LEU A 246 -7.39 -1.32 8.58
CA LEU A 246 -7.69 -2.39 7.63
C LEU A 246 -6.42 -3.18 7.33
N THR A 247 -6.40 -4.44 7.67
CA THR A 247 -5.30 -5.37 7.35
C THR A 247 -5.61 -6.16 6.08
N LYS A 248 -4.58 -6.76 5.47
CA LYS A 248 -4.68 -7.64 4.30
C LYS A 248 -5.36 -6.98 3.10
N LEU A 249 -5.23 -5.66 2.97
CA LEU A 249 -5.85 -4.92 1.88
C LEU A 249 -5.22 -5.25 0.52
N ASP A 250 -4.00 -5.76 0.49
CA ASP A 250 -3.31 -6.30 -0.69
C ASP A 250 -4.06 -7.51 -1.29
N GLY A 251 -4.65 -8.36 -0.47
CA GLY A 251 -5.49 -9.48 -0.88
C GLY A 251 -6.95 -9.11 -1.20
N ASP A 252 -7.40 -7.92 -0.81
CA ASP A 252 -8.77 -7.48 -1.04
C ASP A 252 -8.94 -6.89 -2.45
N THR A 253 -9.54 -7.68 -3.33
CA THR A 253 -9.88 -7.24 -4.71
C THR A 253 -11.23 -6.54 -4.80
N ARG A 254 -12.07 -6.60 -3.75
CA ARG A 254 -13.44 -6.07 -3.72
C ARG A 254 -13.51 -4.66 -3.12
N GLY A 255 -12.90 -4.44 -1.95
CA GLY A 255 -12.85 -3.13 -1.28
C GLY A 255 -14.09 -2.75 -0.49
N GLY A 256 -15.03 -3.66 -0.28
CA GLY A 256 -16.31 -3.37 0.38
C GLY A 256 -16.18 -2.88 1.80
N ALA A 257 -15.26 -3.46 2.58
CA ALA A 257 -14.98 -3.02 3.94
C ALA A 257 -14.51 -1.56 4.00
N ALA A 258 -13.56 -1.17 3.15
CA ALA A 258 -13.02 0.19 3.10
C ALA A 258 -14.09 1.24 2.74
N LEU A 259 -15.04 0.88 1.86
CA LEU A 259 -16.12 1.76 1.44
C LEU A 259 -17.28 1.84 2.43
N THR A 260 -17.45 0.84 3.30
CA THR A 260 -18.65 0.73 4.14
C THR A 260 -18.39 1.07 5.61
N ILE A 261 -17.23 0.73 6.17
CA ILE A 261 -16.95 0.87 7.61
C ILE A 261 -17.20 2.30 8.09
N LYS A 262 -16.66 3.31 7.40
CA LYS A 262 -16.83 4.71 7.81
C LYS A 262 -18.30 5.11 7.87
N SER A 263 -19.11 4.69 6.89
CA SER A 263 -20.54 5.05 6.83
C SER A 263 -21.37 4.39 7.92
N VAL A 264 -20.94 3.22 8.42
CA VAL A 264 -21.68 2.44 9.43
C VAL A 264 -21.29 2.83 10.85
N VAL A 265 -19.99 2.94 11.14
CA VAL A 265 -19.51 3.22 12.51
C VAL A 265 -19.14 4.67 12.75
N ASN A 266 -19.15 5.50 11.73
CA ASN A 266 -18.75 6.91 11.77
C ASN A 266 -17.36 7.15 12.38
N LYS A 267 -16.43 6.20 12.19
CA LYS A 267 -15.05 6.30 12.65
C LYS A 267 -14.10 6.33 11.45
N PRO A 268 -13.01 7.10 11.51
CA PRO A 268 -12.05 7.17 10.40
C PRO A 268 -11.25 5.88 10.27
N ILE A 269 -10.93 5.51 9.03
CA ILE A 269 -9.86 4.56 8.76
C ILE A 269 -8.55 5.36 8.86
N LYS A 270 -7.60 4.91 9.68
CA LYS A 270 -6.33 5.62 9.90
C LYS A 270 -5.15 4.97 9.20
N PHE A 271 -5.12 3.65 9.19
CA PHE A 271 -4.03 2.89 8.58
C PHE A 271 -4.55 1.70 7.79
N VAL A 272 -3.70 1.25 6.86
CA VAL A 272 -3.90 0.03 6.09
C VAL A 272 -2.66 -0.84 6.10
N GLY A 273 -2.84 -2.14 6.17
CA GLY A 273 -1.81 -3.14 5.93
C GLY A 273 -1.85 -3.58 4.47
N THR A 274 -0.73 -3.39 3.77
CA THR A 274 -0.60 -3.61 2.33
C THR A 274 0.33 -4.77 1.97
N GLY A 275 0.48 -5.73 2.87
CA GLY A 275 1.32 -6.90 2.68
C GLY A 275 1.83 -7.48 3.99
N GLU A 276 2.62 -8.55 3.93
CA GLU A 276 3.12 -9.26 5.12
C GLU A 276 4.35 -8.59 5.76
N LYS A 277 5.17 -7.88 4.99
CA LYS A 277 6.39 -7.25 5.47
C LYS A 277 6.11 -6.21 6.54
N MET A 278 7.06 -5.98 7.46
CA MET A 278 6.90 -5.05 8.58
C MET A 278 6.81 -3.58 8.15
N ASP A 279 7.32 -3.23 7.00
CA ASP A 279 7.22 -1.92 6.36
C ASP A 279 5.94 -1.73 5.52
N ALA A 280 5.16 -2.81 5.30
CA ALA A 280 3.91 -2.78 4.56
C ALA A 280 2.76 -2.22 5.42
N ILE A 281 2.88 -0.97 5.79
CA ILE A 281 1.90 -0.13 6.49
C ILE A 281 1.83 1.22 5.79
N ASP A 282 0.62 1.67 5.48
CA ASP A 282 0.38 2.99 4.89
C ASP A 282 -0.68 3.74 5.71
N VAL A 283 -0.59 5.07 5.75
CA VAL A 283 -1.68 5.93 6.22
C VAL A 283 -2.84 5.84 5.23
N PHE A 284 -4.06 5.82 5.71
CA PHE A 284 -5.22 5.77 4.84
C PHE A 284 -5.54 7.15 4.27
N TYR A 285 -5.35 7.31 2.97
CA TYR A 285 -5.70 8.52 2.23
C TYR A 285 -6.94 8.28 1.37
N PRO A 286 -8.14 8.77 1.75
CA PRO A 286 -9.38 8.55 1.00
C PRO A 286 -9.28 8.93 -0.49
N SER A 287 -8.62 10.04 -0.81
CA SER A 287 -8.43 10.48 -2.19
C SER A 287 -7.63 9.47 -3.02
N ARG A 288 -6.49 8.96 -2.48
CA ARG A 288 -5.66 7.97 -3.18
C ARG A 288 -6.38 6.62 -3.38
N MET A 289 -7.24 6.25 -2.42
CA MET A 289 -8.08 5.05 -2.56
C MET A 289 -9.13 5.24 -3.65
N ALA A 290 -9.74 6.43 -3.74
CA ALA A 290 -10.66 6.77 -4.81
C ALA A 290 -9.97 6.73 -6.19
N ASP A 291 -8.74 7.28 -6.29
CA ASP A 291 -7.93 7.20 -7.51
C ASP A 291 -7.66 5.75 -7.94
N ARG A 292 -7.29 4.87 -6.99
CA ARG A 292 -7.06 3.45 -7.26
C ARG A 292 -8.34 2.74 -7.75
N ILE A 293 -9.48 2.98 -7.08
CA ILE A 293 -10.78 2.40 -7.45
C ILE A 293 -11.19 2.82 -8.87
N LEU A 294 -10.91 4.06 -9.25
CA LEU A 294 -11.25 4.59 -10.58
C LEU A 294 -10.23 4.27 -11.68
N GLY A 295 -9.18 3.50 -11.36
CA GLY A 295 -8.14 3.13 -12.31
C GLY A 295 -7.23 4.28 -12.73
N MET A 296 -7.23 5.38 -11.95
CA MET A 296 -6.39 6.56 -12.21
C MET A 296 -4.94 6.37 -11.73
N GLY A 297 -4.67 5.29 -11.04
CA GLY A 297 -3.38 5.00 -10.41
C GLY A 297 -3.15 5.80 -9.12
N ASP A 298 -2.06 5.49 -8.44
CA ASP A 298 -1.65 6.21 -7.21
C ASP A 298 -0.24 6.79 -7.42
N VAL A 299 -0.17 7.79 -8.29
CA VAL A 299 1.10 8.44 -8.66
C VAL A 299 1.76 9.11 -7.46
N VAL A 300 0.97 9.64 -6.53
CA VAL A 300 1.50 10.32 -5.33
C VAL A 300 2.23 9.33 -4.41
N SER A 301 1.59 8.19 -4.09
CA SER A 301 2.25 7.14 -3.29
C SER A 301 3.50 6.58 -3.99
N LEU A 302 3.48 6.46 -5.33
CA LEU A 302 4.65 6.03 -6.09
C LEU A 302 5.81 7.03 -5.96
N VAL A 303 5.52 8.32 -6.10
CA VAL A 303 6.52 9.40 -5.96
C VAL A 303 7.06 9.47 -4.54
N GLU A 304 6.19 9.36 -3.52
CA GLU A 304 6.62 9.35 -2.12
C GLU A 304 7.53 8.16 -1.81
N LYS A 305 7.15 6.94 -2.21
CA LYS A 305 8.00 5.75 -2.05
C LYS A 305 9.33 5.87 -2.79
N ALA A 306 9.31 6.49 -3.98
CA ALA A 306 10.53 6.78 -4.71
C ALA A 306 11.41 7.79 -3.97
N GLN A 307 10.83 8.86 -3.42
CA GLN A 307 11.56 9.90 -2.68
C GLN A 307 12.14 9.40 -1.36
N GLU A 308 11.43 8.54 -0.63
CA GLU A 308 11.93 7.95 0.64
C GLU A 308 13.20 7.11 0.46
N GLN A 309 13.38 6.52 -0.72
CA GLN A 309 14.53 5.68 -1.04
C GLN A 309 15.56 6.38 -1.93
N TYR A 310 15.30 7.65 -2.28
CA TYR A 310 16.12 8.43 -3.17
C TYR A 310 17.26 9.09 -2.39
N ASP A 311 18.47 8.52 -2.48
CA ASP A 311 19.69 9.17 -2.04
C ASP A 311 20.17 10.14 -3.14
N GLU A 312 19.99 11.43 -2.89
CA GLU A 312 20.34 12.49 -3.85
C GLU A 312 21.84 12.48 -4.20
N GLU A 313 22.72 12.10 -3.26
CA GLU A 313 24.15 11.96 -3.51
C GLU A 313 24.47 10.76 -4.41
N GLU A 314 23.82 9.61 -4.15
CA GLU A 314 23.99 8.42 -5.00
C GLU A 314 23.49 8.67 -6.42
N ALA A 315 22.33 9.33 -6.56
CA ALA A 315 21.78 9.69 -7.86
C ALA A 315 22.69 10.64 -8.64
N ARG A 316 23.26 11.65 -7.99
CA ARG A 316 24.25 12.56 -8.62
C ARG A 316 25.54 11.84 -9.00
N LYS A 317 26.03 10.90 -8.18
CA LYS A 317 27.18 10.05 -8.50
C LYS A 317 26.91 9.17 -9.72
N LEU A 318 25.73 8.54 -9.75
CA LEU A 318 25.28 7.70 -10.86
C LEU A 318 25.15 8.50 -12.17
N GLN A 319 24.54 9.67 -12.13
CA GLN A 319 24.42 10.56 -13.28
C GLN A 319 25.80 10.94 -13.85
N ARG A 320 26.77 11.27 -12.99
CA ARG A 320 28.16 11.56 -13.41
C ARG A 320 28.82 10.35 -14.06
N LYS A 321 28.60 9.13 -13.54
CA LYS A 321 29.12 7.89 -14.13
C LYS A 321 28.51 7.61 -15.51
N ILE A 322 27.20 7.81 -15.67
CA ILE A 322 26.51 7.65 -16.96
C ILE A 322 27.08 8.63 -18.00
N MET A 323 27.23 9.91 -17.63
CA MET A 323 27.78 10.92 -18.52
C MET A 323 29.24 10.61 -18.93
N LYS A 324 30.03 9.98 -18.04
CA LYS A 324 31.42 9.59 -18.30
C LYS A 324 31.56 8.21 -18.94
N ASP A 325 30.44 7.54 -19.28
CA ASP A 325 30.42 6.17 -19.82
C ASP A 325 31.03 5.11 -18.88
N GLN A 326 30.94 5.37 -17.57
CA GLN A 326 31.52 4.55 -16.50
C GLN A 326 30.46 3.73 -15.75
N PHE A 327 29.24 3.62 -16.29
CA PHE A 327 28.18 2.77 -15.73
C PHE A 327 28.55 1.29 -15.90
N ASP A 328 28.58 0.54 -14.78
CA ASP A 328 29.04 -0.83 -14.71
C ASP A 328 28.00 -1.80 -14.07
N PHE A 329 28.34 -3.09 -13.95
CA PHE A 329 27.44 -4.08 -13.35
C PHE A 329 27.27 -3.89 -11.82
N ASN A 330 28.18 -3.21 -11.12
CA ASN A 330 27.98 -2.87 -9.72
C ASN A 330 26.88 -1.80 -9.58
N ASP A 331 26.88 -0.80 -10.46
CA ASP A 331 25.88 0.25 -10.50
C ASP A 331 24.51 -0.37 -10.86
N PHE A 332 24.48 -1.30 -11.82
CA PHE A 332 23.27 -2.01 -12.21
C PHE A 332 22.71 -2.87 -11.07
N LEU A 333 23.56 -3.58 -10.33
CA LEU A 333 23.16 -4.36 -9.15
C LEU A 333 22.62 -3.45 -8.03
N ALA A 334 23.24 -2.28 -7.81
CA ALA A 334 22.73 -1.30 -6.85
C ALA A 334 21.34 -0.80 -7.24
N GLN A 335 21.09 -0.51 -8.53
CA GLN A 335 19.77 -0.11 -9.03
C GLN A 335 18.73 -1.23 -8.86
N LEU A 336 19.08 -2.48 -9.16
CA LEU A 336 18.20 -3.64 -8.93
C LEU A 336 17.82 -3.77 -7.45
N ASN A 337 18.78 -3.57 -6.56
CA ASN A 337 18.54 -3.63 -5.12
C ASN A 337 17.67 -2.47 -4.63
N GLN A 338 17.81 -1.27 -5.19
CA GLN A 338 16.90 -0.16 -4.90
C GLN A 338 15.47 -0.48 -5.34
N ILE A 339 15.27 -1.00 -6.56
CA ILE A 339 13.95 -1.41 -7.06
C ILE A 339 13.32 -2.47 -6.15
N LYS A 340 14.11 -3.47 -5.71
CA LYS A 340 13.63 -4.50 -4.77
C LYS A 340 13.21 -3.92 -3.40
N LYS A 341 13.91 -2.90 -2.91
CA LYS A 341 13.58 -2.21 -1.65
C LYS A 341 12.29 -1.39 -1.76
N MET A 342 11.95 -0.88 -2.95
CA MET A 342 10.71 -0.12 -3.18
C MET A 342 9.43 -0.99 -3.11
N GLY A 343 9.57 -2.30 -3.02
CA GLY A 343 8.47 -3.25 -2.97
C GLY A 343 8.39 -4.15 -4.20
N ASN A 344 7.28 -4.88 -4.35
CA ASN A 344 7.07 -5.74 -5.51
C ASN A 344 6.92 -4.86 -6.77
N VAL A 345 7.67 -5.17 -7.82
CA VAL A 345 7.61 -4.44 -9.12
C VAL A 345 6.20 -4.42 -9.68
N LYS A 346 5.42 -5.47 -9.47
CA LYS A 346 4.02 -5.57 -9.88
C LYS A 346 3.16 -4.52 -9.17
N ASP A 347 3.39 -4.30 -7.87
CA ASP A 347 2.67 -3.30 -7.07
C ASP A 347 3.02 -1.86 -7.51
N LEU A 348 4.31 -1.61 -7.79
CA LEU A 348 4.78 -0.31 -8.25
C LEU A 348 4.20 0.04 -9.64
N MET A 349 4.15 -0.94 -10.54
CA MET A 349 3.57 -0.74 -11.87
C MET A 349 2.05 -0.62 -11.84
N GLY A 350 1.38 -1.28 -10.87
CA GLY A 350 -0.06 -1.11 -10.61
C GLY A 350 -0.44 0.31 -10.17
N MET A 351 0.53 1.09 -9.65
CA MET A 351 0.33 2.50 -9.27
C MET A 351 0.38 3.46 -10.47
N LEU A 352 0.87 3.02 -11.64
CA LEU A 352 0.93 3.85 -12.84
C LEU A 352 -0.41 3.84 -13.60
N PRO A 353 -0.91 5.02 -14.03
CA PRO A 353 -2.17 5.13 -14.76
C PRO A 353 -2.14 4.31 -16.07
N GLY A 354 -3.12 3.41 -16.27
CA GLY A 354 -3.29 2.65 -17.51
C GLY A 354 -2.35 1.45 -17.70
N MET A 355 -1.35 1.24 -16.84
CA MET A 355 -0.41 0.11 -16.97
C MET A 355 -0.90 -1.18 -16.29
N GLY A 356 -1.82 -1.09 -15.34
CA GLY A 356 -2.37 -2.26 -14.66
C GLY A 356 -3.01 -3.32 -15.59
N LYS A 357 -3.48 -2.91 -16.77
CA LYS A 357 -4.03 -3.83 -17.79
C LYS A 357 -2.98 -4.45 -18.69
N ALA A 358 -1.96 -3.69 -19.07
CA ALA A 358 -0.91 -4.18 -19.98
C ALA A 358 -0.07 -5.30 -19.36
N MET A 359 -0.13 -5.45 -18.02
CA MET A 359 0.68 -6.42 -17.29
C MET A 359 -0.10 -7.62 -16.73
N LYS A 360 -1.44 -7.66 -16.87
CA LYS A 360 -2.21 -8.88 -16.50
C LYS A 360 -1.78 -10.12 -17.32
N ASP A 361 -1.28 -9.88 -18.52
CA ASP A 361 -0.81 -10.95 -19.42
C ASP A 361 0.69 -11.25 -19.28
N THR A 362 1.42 -10.49 -18.47
CA THR A 362 2.85 -10.71 -18.22
C THR A 362 3.03 -11.17 -16.78
N ASP A 363 3.10 -12.46 -16.60
CA ASP A 363 3.47 -13.07 -15.33
C ASP A 363 4.96 -12.74 -15.08
N ILE A 364 5.23 -11.64 -14.36
CA ILE A 364 6.58 -11.35 -13.88
C ILE A 364 6.69 -12.05 -12.52
N PRO A 365 7.37 -13.22 -12.44
CA PRO A 365 7.56 -13.90 -11.17
C PRO A 365 8.33 -12.99 -10.21
N ASP A 366 8.03 -13.06 -8.93
CA ASP A 366 8.84 -12.39 -7.88
C ASP A 366 10.33 -12.73 -7.98
N ASP A 367 10.63 -13.83 -8.66
CA ASP A 367 11.98 -14.36 -8.94
C ASP A 367 12.60 -13.84 -10.24
N ALA A 368 11.92 -12.98 -11.01
CA ALA A 368 12.40 -12.52 -12.34
C ALA A 368 13.81 -11.92 -12.31
N PHE A 369 14.21 -11.34 -11.19
CA PHE A 369 15.54 -10.75 -11.02
C PHE A 369 16.56 -11.69 -10.39
N LYS A 370 16.17 -12.87 -9.85
CA LYS A 370 17.10 -13.80 -9.18
C LYS A 370 18.18 -14.31 -10.12
N GLY A 371 17.80 -14.67 -11.35
CA GLY A 371 18.76 -15.13 -12.36
C GLY A 371 19.77 -14.07 -12.77
N ILE A 372 19.29 -12.83 -12.96
CA ILE A 372 20.15 -11.68 -13.29
C ILE A 372 21.13 -11.40 -12.15
N GLU A 373 20.64 -11.36 -10.92
CA GLU A 373 21.45 -11.16 -9.73
C GLU A 373 22.50 -12.26 -9.55
N ALA A 374 22.11 -13.54 -9.71
CA ALA A 374 23.00 -14.67 -9.62
C ALA A 374 24.14 -14.59 -10.66
N ILE A 375 23.83 -14.18 -11.91
CA ILE A 375 24.85 -13.97 -12.95
C ILE A 375 25.82 -12.86 -12.54
N ILE A 376 25.32 -11.72 -12.08
CA ILE A 376 26.16 -10.56 -11.69
C ILE A 376 27.02 -10.90 -10.45
N LEU A 377 26.44 -11.59 -9.46
CA LEU A 377 27.18 -11.99 -8.25
C LEU A 377 28.25 -13.05 -8.55
N SER A 378 28.07 -13.86 -9.60
CA SER A 378 29.07 -14.83 -10.08
C SER A 378 30.23 -14.18 -10.82
N MET A 379 30.11 -12.89 -11.20
CA MET A 379 31.23 -12.13 -11.79
C MET A 379 32.24 -11.74 -10.74
N THR A 380 33.53 -11.76 -11.10
CA THR A 380 34.58 -11.16 -10.27
C THR A 380 34.42 -9.63 -10.19
N PRO A 381 34.95 -8.96 -9.16
CA PRO A 381 34.89 -7.50 -9.09
C PRO A 381 35.43 -6.78 -10.32
N LYS A 382 36.49 -7.32 -10.95
CA LYS A 382 37.06 -6.78 -12.19
C LYS A 382 36.13 -6.92 -13.40
N GLU A 383 35.41 -8.03 -13.49
CA GLU A 383 34.44 -8.28 -14.57
C GLU A 383 33.19 -7.44 -14.41
N ARG A 384 32.75 -7.20 -13.16
CA ARG A 384 31.63 -6.29 -12.89
C ARG A 384 31.97 -4.83 -13.26
N ALA A 385 33.19 -4.40 -12.93
CA ALA A 385 33.67 -3.05 -13.25
C ALA A 385 33.97 -2.87 -14.76
N ASN A 386 34.35 -3.93 -15.46
CA ASN A 386 34.68 -3.87 -16.88
C ASN A 386 34.03 -5.02 -17.67
N PRO A 387 32.79 -4.87 -18.14
CA PRO A 387 32.06 -5.86 -18.90
C PRO A 387 32.77 -6.33 -20.17
N GLY A 388 33.67 -5.51 -20.75
CA GLY A 388 34.46 -5.86 -21.94
C GLY A 388 35.43 -7.03 -21.74
N LEU A 389 35.70 -7.44 -20.49
CA LEU A 389 36.52 -8.59 -20.17
C LEU A 389 35.79 -9.94 -20.38
N LEU A 390 34.47 -9.93 -20.60
CA LEU A 390 33.64 -11.14 -20.65
C LEU A 390 33.77 -11.86 -22.00
N ASN A 391 34.82 -12.65 -22.16
CA ASN A 391 35.01 -13.57 -23.29
C ASN A 391 34.16 -14.83 -23.13
N THR A 392 34.15 -15.70 -24.14
CA THR A 392 33.35 -16.93 -24.19
C THR A 392 33.63 -17.87 -22.98
N SER A 393 34.88 -18.08 -22.61
CA SER A 393 35.25 -18.96 -21.49
C SER A 393 34.71 -18.41 -20.15
N ARG A 394 34.80 -17.08 -19.93
CA ARG A 394 34.26 -16.42 -18.74
C ARG A 394 32.74 -16.50 -18.69
N LYS A 395 32.06 -16.30 -19.83
CA LYS A 395 30.58 -16.43 -19.93
C LYS A 395 30.13 -17.87 -19.58
N THR A 396 30.86 -18.89 -20.05
CA THR A 396 30.57 -20.30 -19.68
C THR A 396 30.74 -20.52 -18.16
N ARG A 397 31.81 -19.99 -17.57
CA ARG A 397 32.02 -20.07 -16.11
C ARG A 397 30.90 -19.37 -15.34
N LEU A 398 30.45 -18.18 -15.81
CA LEU A 398 29.33 -17.45 -15.17
C LEU A 398 28.04 -18.25 -15.26
N ALA A 399 27.73 -18.83 -16.39
CA ALA A 399 26.55 -19.70 -16.57
C ALA A 399 26.53 -20.84 -15.57
N LEU A 400 27.67 -21.54 -15.43
CA LEU A 400 27.81 -22.65 -14.47
C LEU A 400 27.71 -22.16 -13.01
N GLY A 401 28.36 -21.03 -12.67
CA GLY A 401 28.40 -20.52 -11.31
C GLY A 401 27.06 -19.90 -10.86
N SER A 402 26.24 -19.42 -11.77
CA SER A 402 24.92 -18.82 -11.48
C SER A 402 23.75 -19.83 -11.60
N GLY A 403 24.02 -21.07 -12.02
CA GLY A 403 22.96 -22.04 -12.28
C GLY A 403 22.08 -21.69 -13.48
N THR A 404 22.59 -20.83 -14.39
CA THR A 404 21.88 -20.39 -15.60
C THR A 404 22.53 -20.99 -16.86
N ASN A 405 22.04 -20.62 -18.03
CA ASN A 405 22.64 -21.05 -19.29
C ASN A 405 23.39 -19.90 -19.98
N ILE A 406 24.25 -20.22 -20.95
CA ILE A 406 25.08 -19.24 -21.66
C ILE A 406 24.23 -18.24 -22.47
N MET A 407 23.01 -18.64 -22.88
CA MET A 407 22.09 -17.75 -23.61
C MET A 407 21.57 -16.66 -22.70
N GLU A 408 21.23 -16.97 -21.46
CA GLU A 408 20.79 -15.99 -20.44
C GLU A 408 21.91 -15.00 -20.09
N VAL A 409 23.15 -15.48 -19.94
CA VAL A 409 24.33 -14.62 -19.74
C VAL A 409 24.51 -13.66 -20.93
N ASN A 410 24.41 -14.15 -22.17
CA ASN A 410 24.51 -13.31 -23.37
C ASN A 410 23.37 -12.31 -23.48
N LYS A 411 22.14 -12.75 -23.15
CA LYS A 411 20.95 -11.89 -23.13
C LYS A 411 21.12 -10.73 -22.13
N LEU A 412 21.59 -11.04 -20.92
CA LEU A 412 21.86 -10.02 -19.88
C LEU A 412 22.90 -8.99 -20.37
N ILE A 413 24.02 -9.45 -20.93
CA ILE A 413 25.08 -8.55 -21.42
C ILE A 413 24.53 -7.63 -22.52
N LYS A 414 23.77 -8.19 -23.47
CA LYS A 414 23.15 -7.42 -24.56
C LYS A 414 22.17 -6.37 -24.02
N GLN A 415 21.30 -6.78 -23.10
CA GLN A 415 20.35 -5.87 -22.46
C GLN A 415 21.04 -4.75 -21.66
N PHE A 416 22.14 -5.09 -20.97
CA PHE A 416 22.96 -4.11 -20.26
C PHE A 416 23.58 -3.08 -21.20
N ASP A 417 24.13 -3.52 -22.35
CA ASP A 417 24.71 -2.63 -23.36
C ASP A 417 23.65 -1.73 -24.02
N GLU A 418 22.46 -2.25 -24.29
CA GLU A 418 21.33 -1.49 -24.84
C GLU A 418 20.85 -0.43 -23.85
N MET A 419 20.70 -0.81 -22.58
CA MET A 419 20.32 0.09 -21.49
C MET A 419 21.36 1.21 -21.31
N LYS A 420 22.66 0.89 -21.31
CA LYS A 420 23.74 1.85 -21.21
C LYS A 420 23.70 2.87 -22.34
N LYS A 421 23.44 2.42 -23.57
CA LYS A 421 23.26 3.30 -24.74
C LYS A 421 22.04 4.23 -24.58
N MET A 422 20.92 3.69 -24.12
CA MET A 422 19.70 4.47 -23.89
C MET A 422 19.90 5.53 -22.80
N MET A 423 20.51 5.17 -21.68
CA MET A 423 20.82 6.11 -20.59
C MET A 423 21.75 7.25 -21.05
N LYS A 424 22.75 6.93 -21.87
CA LYS A 424 23.65 7.93 -22.47
C LYS A 424 22.93 8.88 -23.44
N MET A 425 21.97 8.37 -24.21
CA MET A 425 21.13 9.22 -25.07
C MET A 425 20.21 10.13 -24.26
N MET A 426 19.60 9.62 -23.20
CA MET A 426 18.70 10.41 -22.35
C MET A 426 19.44 11.48 -21.53
N SER A 427 20.71 11.26 -21.21
CA SER A 427 21.55 12.25 -20.50
C SER A 427 22.04 13.41 -21.39
N ASN A 428 21.83 13.34 -22.71
CA ASN A 428 22.20 14.39 -23.65
C ASN A 428 20.97 15.20 -24.10
N PRO A 429 20.80 16.48 -23.66
CA PRO A 429 19.61 17.27 -23.97
C PRO A 429 19.35 17.46 -25.47
N ARG A 430 20.42 17.49 -26.30
CA ARG A 430 20.31 17.65 -27.78
C ARG A 430 19.81 16.36 -28.44
N ALA A 431 20.22 15.19 -27.94
CA ALA A 431 19.75 13.89 -28.45
C ALA A 431 18.29 13.64 -28.08
N MET A 432 17.86 14.10 -26.89
CA MET A 432 16.47 14.00 -26.44
C MET A 432 15.53 14.89 -27.27
N ALA A 433 15.95 16.09 -27.63
CA ALA A 433 15.19 16.99 -28.48
C ALA A 433 15.02 16.44 -29.91
N SER A 434 16.06 15.79 -30.47
CA SER A 434 15.99 15.18 -31.82
C SER A 434 15.07 13.95 -31.83
N MET A 435 15.04 13.16 -30.78
CA MET A 435 14.17 11.98 -30.65
C MET A 435 12.70 12.37 -30.45
N MET A 436 12.41 13.43 -29.68
CA MET A 436 11.06 14.00 -29.55
C MET A 436 10.55 14.56 -30.90
N SER A 437 11.40 15.17 -31.71
CA SER A 437 11.02 15.66 -33.05
C SER A 437 10.74 14.51 -34.03
N GLN A 438 11.50 13.43 -34.00
CA GLN A 438 11.27 12.23 -34.79
C GLN A 438 9.98 11.47 -34.39
N MET A 439 9.69 11.34 -33.10
CA MET A 439 8.42 10.76 -32.61
C MET A 439 7.20 11.61 -33.01
N LYS A 440 7.32 12.93 -33.08
CA LYS A 440 6.25 13.81 -33.52
C LYS A 440 5.99 13.66 -35.05
N ASN A 441 7.04 13.45 -35.83
CA ASN A 441 6.93 13.27 -37.29
C ASN A 441 6.39 11.89 -37.70
N SER A 442 6.64 10.83 -36.89
CA SER A 442 6.11 9.49 -37.15
C SER A 442 4.62 9.33 -36.80
N ARG A 443 4.04 10.24 -36.02
CA ARG A 443 2.58 10.27 -35.72
C ARG A 443 1.76 11.16 -36.68
N GLY A 444 2.41 11.90 -37.58
CA GLY A 444 1.77 12.81 -38.52
C GLY A 444 1.56 12.26 -39.96
N GLY A 445 1.92 11.02 -40.20
CA GLY A 445 1.78 10.38 -41.52
C GLY A 445 0.60 9.42 -41.56
N ALA A 446 -0.63 9.93 -41.65
CA ALA A 446 -1.75 9.15 -42.18
C ALA A 446 -1.87 9.52 -43.67
N PRO A 447 -1.84 8.57 -44.61
CA PRO A 447 -2.13 8.88 -46.00
C PRO A 447 -3.63 9.10 -46.21
N ASN A 448 -3.92 10.06 -47.09
CA ASN A 448 -5.26 10.33 -47.63
C ASN A 448 -5.96 9.09 -48.19
#